data_ac194c1b579ae9a615e2622a56603ee8
#
_entry.id   ac194c1b579ae9a615e2622a56603ee8
#
_cell.length_a   1.000
_cell.length_b   1.000
_cell.length_c   1.000
_cell.angle_alpha   90.00
_cell.angle_beta   90.00
_cell.angle_gamma   90.00
#
_symmetry.space_group_name_H-M   'P 1'
#
loop_
_entity.id
_entity.type
_entity.pdbx_description
1 polymer ?
#
loop_
_entity_poly.entity_id
_entity_poly.type
_entity_poly.pdbx_seq_one_letter_code
_entity_poly.pdbx_strand_id
1 'polypeptide(L)'
;MGYLVRKHGLTIDQLLGAEVVTADGRVLEVDAESHPDLFWAVRGGGGNFGVVTRFDYRLQPVDTVTGGMLALPATPETLAGLVAEAESAPEELSVIANVLLAPPLPFVRPELVGTPIVLALLVHAGPLDDGVRAVAPLRALAPPVADFVRAMPFGDMFKAEGQEAPPRSVV
;
A
#
# COMPACT_ATOMS: atom_id res chain seq x y z
N MET A 1 6.21 -0.60 2.76
CA MET A 1 5.70 -0.94 1.42
C MET A 1 4.37 -0.23 1.25
N GLY A 2 4.06 0.29 0.06
CA GLY A 2 2.81 1.02 -0.19
C GLY A 2 1.86 0.21 -1.08
N TYR A 3 0.60 0.65 -1.14
CA TYR A 3 -0.45 0.02 -1.96
C TYR A 3 -0.19 0.08 -3.48
N LEU A 4 0.82 0.82 -3.95
CA LEU A 4 1.12 1.01 -5.37
C LEU A 4 2.41 0.29 -5.81
N VAL A 5 2.98 -0.54 -4.94
CA VAL A 5 4.32 -1.11 -5.14
C VAL A 5 4.43 -2.03 -6.36
N ARG A 6 3.38 -2.78 -6.69
CA ARG A 6 3.39 -3.68 -7.85
C ARG A 6 3.45 -2.90 -9.16
N LYS A 7 2.75 -1.77 -9.23
CA LYS A 7 2.67 -0.95 -10.44
C LYS A 7 3.84 0.04 -10.59
N HIS A 8 4.31 0.61 -9.48
CA HIS A 8 5.24 1.73 -9.52
C HIS A 8 6.57 1.46 -8.82
N GLY A 9 6.78 0.24 -8.30
CA GLY A 9 7.95 -0.07 -7.49
C GLY A 9 7.85 0.51 -6.08
N LEU A 10 8.95 0.42 -5.34
CA LEU A 10 9.04 1.02 -4.02
C LEU A 10 9.09 2.55 -4.13
N THR A 11 8.63 3.25 -3.09
CA THR A 11 8.71 4.73 -3.03
C THR A 11 10.14 5.21 -3.27
N ILE A 12 11.13 4.48 -2.75
CA ILE A 12 12.54 4.82 -2.94
C ILE A 12 13.02 4.71 -4.39
N ASP A 13 12.36 3.91 -5.23
CA ASP A 13 12.68 3.79 -6.65
C ASP A 13 12.23 5.03 -7.44
N GLN A 14 11.34 5.83 -6.86
CA GLN A 14 10.87 7.10 -7.43
C GLN A 14 11.72 8.31 -6.98
N LEU A 15 12.74 8.09 -6.12
CA LEU A 15 13.67 9.14 -5.71
C LEU A 15 14.52 9.58 -6.90
N LEU A 16 14.50 10.88 -7.20
CA LEU A 16 15.29 11.50 -8.28
C LEU A 16 16.56 12.13 -7.72
N GLY A 17 16.50 12.66 -6.51
CA GLY A 17 17.64 13.30 -5.84
C GLY A 17 17.32 13.59 -4.40
N ALA A 18 18.35 14.00 -3.65
CA ALA A 18 18.21 14.41 -2.27
C ALA A 18 19.30 15.43 -1.88
N GLU A 19 19.00 16.26 -0.88
CA GLU A 19 20.00 17.05 -0.17
C GLU A 19 20.40 16.30 1.12
N VAL A 20 21.70 16.06 1.29
CA VAL A 20 22.24 15.29 2.42
C VAL A 20 23.27 16.10 3.19
N VAL A 21 23.08 16.24 4.49
CA VAL A 21 24.10 16.79 5.40
C VAL A 21 24.90 15.65 5.98
N THR A 22 26.20 15.59 5.66
CA THR A 22 27.13 14.54 6.12
C THR A 22 27.67 14.84 7.53
N ALA A 23 28.29 13.85 8.17
CA ALA A 23 28.78 13.97 9.55
C ALA A 23 29.87 15.05 9.73
N ASP A 24 30.57 15.41 8.67
CA ASP A 24 31.56 16.51 8.64
C ASP A 24 30.92 17.89 8.34
N GLY A 25 29.59 17.96 8.28
CA GLY A 25 28.83 19.20 8.11
C GLY A 25 28.70 19.69 6.66
N ARG A 26 29.14 18.92 5.68
CA ARG A 26 28.94 19.29 4.26
C ARG A 26 27.50 19.06 3.85
N VAL A 27 26.97 19.98 3.08
CA VAL A 27 25.66 19.85 2.41
C VAL A 27 25.92 19.41 0.98
N LEU A 28 25.40 18.25 0.60
CA LEU A 28 25.61 17.62 -0.70
C LEU A 28 24.27 17.41 -1.41
N GLU A 29 24.20 17.82 -2.69
CA GLU A 29 23.16 17.42 -3.61
C GLU A 29 23.55 16.07 -4.20
N VAL A 30 22.67 15.07 -4.05
CA VAL A 30 22.93 13.70 -4.49
C VAL A 30 21.85 13.22 -5.44
N ASP A 31 22.28 12.67 -6.56
CA ASP A 31 21.42 12.08 -7.60
C ASP A 31 22.21 11.00 -8.39
N ALA A 32 21.66 10.53 -9.51
CA ALA A 32 22.30 9.51 -10.33
C ALA A 32 23.64 9.94 -10.96
N GLU A 33 23.90 11.26 -11.08
CA GLU A 33 25.10 11.84 -11.69
C GLU A 33 26.01 12.47 -10.64
N SER A 34 25.42 13.07 -9.60
CA SER A 34 26.11 13.77 -8.49
C SER A 34 26.17 12.87 -7.27
N HIS A 35 27.37 12.49 -6.86
CA HIS A 35 27.59 11.58 -5.71
C HIS A 35 26.78 10.27 -5.81
N PRO A 36 26.87 9.51 -6.93
CA PRO A 36 26.01 8.36 -7.20
C PRO A 36 26.11 7.25 -6.13
N ASP A 37 27.28 7.06 -5.52
CA ASP A 37 27.46 6.08 -4.44
C ASP A 37 26.69 6.46 -3.20
N LEU A 38 26.68 7.75 -2.83
CA LEU A 38 25.90 8.27 -1.72
C LEU A 38 24.40 8.22 -2.04
N PHE A 39 24.03 8.56 -3.27
CA PHE A 39 22.65 8.45 -3.72
C PHE A 39 22.14 7.00 -3.67
N TRP A 40 22.96 6.04 -4.07
CA TRP A 40 22.64 4.62 -3.91
C TRP A 40 22.50 4.25 -2.42
N ALA A 41 23.42 4.69 -1.58
CA ALA A 41 23.46 4.35 -0.16
C ALA A 41 22.24 4.85 0.62
N VAL A 42 21.77 6.09 0.37
CA VAL A 42 20.57 6.65 1.05
C VAL A 42 19.29 5.95 0.62
N ARG A 43 19.29 5.25 -0.52
CA ARG A 43 18.14 4.49 -1.04
C ARG A 43 17.97 3.13 -0.38
N GLY A 44 18.12 3.04 0.94
CA GLY A 44 17.88 1.82 1.72
C GLY A 44 18.89 1.58 2.82
N GLY A 45 20.01 2.30 2.85
CA GLY A 45 21.09 2.13 3.84
C GLY A 45 20.80 2.79 5.21
N GLY A 46 19.62 3.38 5.39
CA GLY A 46 19.23 4.02 6.64
C GLY A 46 20.01 5.30 6.95
N GLY A 47 20.05 5.69 8.22
CA GLY A 47 20.65 6.95 8.69
C GLY A 47 22.17 6.98 8.82
N ASN A 48 22.90 6.01 8.26
CA ASN A 48 24.35 5.87 8.45
C ASN A 48 25.20 6.88 7.64
N PHE A 49 24.59 7.54 6.65
CA PHE A 49 25.31 8.35 5.66
C PHE A 49 25.13 9.86 5.85
N GLY A 50 24.23 10.27 6.73
CA GLY A 50 23.93 11.67 7.00
C GLY A 50 22.45 11.91 7.28
N VAL A 51 22.10 13.19 7.38
CA VAL A 51 20.72 13.65 7.54
C VAL A 51 20.21 14.17 6.20
N VAL A 52 19.13 13.58 5.70
CA VAL A 52 18.48 14.07 4.49
C VAL A 52 17.54 15.22 4.86
N THR A 53 17.76 16.38 4.25
CA THR A 53 16.98 17.60 4.49
C THR A 53 15.97 17.88 3.40
N ARG A 54 16.17 17.31 2.19
CA ARG A 54 15.23 17.39 1.06
C ARG A 54 15.23 16.09 0.26
N PHE A 55 14.06 15.67 -0.19
CA PHE A 55 13.87 14.59 -1.15
C PHE A 55 13.15 15.12 -2.40
N ASP A 56 13.67 14.79 -3.57
CA ASP A 56 13.04 15.07 -4.85
C ASP A 56 12.50 13.76 -5.44
N TYR A 57 11.16 13.63 -5.50
CA TYR A 57 10.49 12.42 -5.98
C TYR A 57 9.79 12.62 -7.31
N ARG A 58 9.82 11.61 -8.17
CA ARG A 58 8.89 11.50 -9.29
C ARG A 58 7.50 11.16 -8.74
N LEU A 59 6.53 12.03 -9.01
CA LEU A 59 5.15 11.78 -8.62
C LEU A 59 4.44 10.92 -9.67
N GLN A 60 3.61 10.00 -9.18
CA GLN A 60 2.72 9.20 -10.01
C GLN A 60 1.30 9.75 -9.91
N PRO A 61 0.58 9.93 -11.05
CA PRO A 61 -0.79 10.39 -11.03
C PRO A 61 -1.69 9.25 -10.53
N VAL A 62 -2.16 9.37 -9.29
CA VAL A 62 -3.15 8.44 -8.70
C VAL A 62 -4.21 9.29 -8.02
N ASP A 63 -5.44 9.19 -8.50
CA ASP A 63 -6.59 9.92 -7.95
C ASP A 63 -7.61 8.93 -7.36
N THR A 64 -8.40 8.31 -8.20
CA THR A 64 -9.43 7.35 -7.80
C THR A 64 -8.95 5.93 -8.06
N VAL A 65 -9.17 5.06 -7.08
CA VAL A 65 -8.80 3.65 -7.12
C VAL A 65 -10.00 2.77 -6.80
N THR A 66 -9.97 1.50 -7.23
CA THR A 66 -10.82 0.47 -6.63
C THR A 66 -10.07 -0.09 -5.44
N GLY A 67 -10.52 0.23 -4.22
CA GLY A 67 -9.79 -0.13 -3.01
C GLY A 67 -10.68 -0.32 -1.80
N GLY A 68 -10.09 -0.84 -0.74
CA GLY A 68 -10.76 -1.09 0.53
C GLY A 68 -10.34 -2.39 1.19
N MET A 69 -11.14 -2.82 2.15
CA MET A 69 -10.93 -4.01 2.95
C MET A 69 -11.88 -5.12 2.53
N LEU A 70 -11.34 -6.32 2.33
CA LEU A 70 -12.09 -7.56 2.17
C LEU A 70 -11.68 -8.50 3.32
N ALA A 71 -12.64 -8.94 4.13
CA ALA A 71 -12.41 -9.90 5.19
C ALA A 71 -13.07 -11.23 4.82
N LEU A 72 -12.29 -12.33 4.82
CA LEU A 72 -12.75 -13.68 4.51
C LEU A 72 -12.43 -14.62 5.68
N PRO A 73 -13.14 -15.77 5.81
CA PRO A 73 -12.74 -16.84 6.72
C PRO A 73 -11.33 -17.34 6.37
N ALA A 74 -10.43 -17.46 7.36
CA ALA A 74 -9.06 -17.92 7.13
C ALA A 74 -8.99 -19.46 7.14
N THR A 75 -9.60 -20.11 6.15
CA THR A 75 -9.41 -21.56 5.92
C THR A 75 -8.17 -21.81 5.06
N PRO A 76 -7.57 -23.01 5.10
CA PRO A 76 -6.44 -23.34 4.22
C PRO A 76 -6.73 -23.07 2.74
N GLU A 77 -7.95 -23.39 2.29
CA GLU A 77 -8.40 -23.22 0.90
C GLU A 77 -8.49 -21.72 0.54
N THR A 78 -9.09 -20.90 1.42
CA THR A 78 -9.20 -19.45 1.24
C THR A 78 -7.82 -18.81 1.19
N LEU A 79 -6.91 -19.21 2.08
CA LEU A 79 -5.54 -18.65 2.12
C LEU A 79 -4.74 -19.04 0.88
N ALA A 80 -4.80 -20.31 0.47
CA ALA A 80 -4.13 -20.77 -0.74
C ALA A 80 -4.69 -20.07 -1.99
N GLY A 81 -6.02 -19.96 -2.10
CA GLY A 81 -6.67 -19.23 -3.18
C GLY A 81 -6.31 -17.74 -3.21
N LEU A 82 -6.26 -17.08 -2.04
CA LEU A 82 -5.87 -15.68 -1.94
C LEU A 82 -4.45 -15.43 -2.48
N VAL A 83 -3.51 -16.30 -2.14
CA VAL A 83 -2.13 -16.22 -2.64
C VAL A 83 -2.11 -16.42 -4.15
N ALA A 84 -2.75 -17.46 -4.67
CA ALA A 84 -2.77 -17.77 -6.09
C ALA A 84 -3.40 -16.64 -6.93
N GLU A 85 -4.54 -16.09 -6.48
CA GLU A 85 -5.20 -14.98 -7.16
C GLU A 85 -4.37 -13.70 -7.08
N ALA A 86 -3.72 -13.42 -5.94
CA ALA A 86 -2.87 -12.24 -5.80
C ALA A 86 -1.60 -12.32 -6.67
N GLU A 87 -1.02 -13.52 -6.86
CA GLU A 87 0.14 -13.73 -7.73
C GLU A 87 -0.21 -13.56 -9.21
N SER A 88 -1.37 -14.09 -9.63
CA SER A 88 -1.85 -14.01 -11.02
C SER A 88 -2.50 -12.67 -11.40
N ALA A 89 -2.80 -11.83 -10.41
CA ALA A 89 -3.46 -10.54 -10.60
C ALA A 89 -2.61 -9.57 -11.42
N PRO A 90 -3.24 -8.62 -12.16
CA PRO A 90 -2.52 -7.57 -12.87
C PRO A 90 -1.69 -6.70 -11.91
N GLU A 91 -0.60 -6.08 -12.42
CA GLU A 91 0.30 -5.26 -11.59
C GLU A 91 -0.39 -4.03 -10.95
N GLU A 92 -1.50 -3.59 -11.49
CA GLU A 92 -2.33 -2.55 -10.89
C GLU A 92 -2.95 -2.95 -9.56
N LEU A 93 -3.15 -4.27 -9.30
CA LEU A 93 -3.74 -4.76 -8.06
C LEU A 93 -2.66 -5.12 -7.04
N SER A 94 -2.64 -4.38 -5.94
CA SER A 94 -1.85 -4.71 -4.74
C SER A 94 -2.76 -5.28 -3.65
N VAL A 95 -2.26 -6.33 -2.99
CA VAL A 95 -2.95 -7.01 -1.89
C VAL A 95 -2.02 -7.05 -0.68
N ILE A 96 -2.50 -6.57 0.48
CA ILE A 96 -1.83 -6.74 1.77
C ILE A 96 -2.77 -7.55 2.65
N ALA A 97 -2.38 -8.78 2.98
CA ALA A 97 -3.22 -9.70 3.74
C ALA A 97 -2.64 -9.97 5.13
N ASN A 98 -3.50 -9.90 6.13
CA ASN A 98 -3.17 -10.23 7.52
C ASN A 98 -4.13 -11.31 8.03
N VAL A 99 -3.58 -12.36 8.64
CA VAL A 99 -4.39 -13.38 9.33
C VAL A 99 -4.45 -13.00 10.81
N LEU A 100 -5.67 -12.89 11.33
CA LEU A 100 -5.92 -12.49 12.73
C LEU A 100 -7.21 -13.13 13.24
N LEU A 101 -7.42 -13.06 14.55
CA LEU A 101 -8.72 -13.41 15.13
C LEU A 101 -9.69 -12.22 14.92
N ALA A 102 -10.90 -12.52 14.46
CA ALA A 102 -11.92 -11.53 14.19
C ALA A 102 -12.22 -10.67 15.43
N PRO A 103 -11.93 -9.36 15.40
CA PRO A 103 -12.21 -8.48 16.54
C PRO A 103 -13.73 -8.20 16.66
N PRO A 104 -14.22 -7.77 17.83
CA PRO A 104 -15.62 -7.39 18.03
C PRO A 104 -15.93 -6.02 17.41
N LEU A 105 -15.99 -5.97 16.07
CA LEU A 105 -16.32 -4.77 15.30
C LEU A 105 -17.78 -4.80 14.84
N PRO A 106 -18.42 -3.64 14.58
CA PRO A 106 -19.85 -3.56 14.23
C PRO A 106 -20.26 -4.37 12.99
N PHE A 107 -19.32 -4.58 12.08
CA PHE A 107 -19.55 -5.35 10.84
C PHE A 107 -19.20 -6.84 10.97
N VAL A 108 -18.66 -7.28 12.10
CA VAL A 108 -18.37 -8.69 12.39
C VAL A 108 -19.55 -9.29 13.14
N ARG A 109 -20.15 -10.34 12.58
CA ARG A 109 -21.25 -11.05 13.25
C ARG A 109 -20.75 -11.65 14.57
N PRO A 110 -21.53 -11.58 15.66
CA PRO A 110 -21.10 -12.01 16.99
C PRO A 110 -20.54 -13.45 17.04
N GLU A 111 -21.10 -14.36 16.24
CA GLU A 111 -20.67 -15.76 16.16
C GLU A 111 -19.31 -15.95 15.48
N LEU A 112 -18.81 -14.94 14.76
CA LEU A 112 -17.50 -14.97 14.12
C LEU A 112 -16.41 -14.31 14.96
N VAL A 113 -16.77 -13.58 16.04
CA VAL A 113 -15.78 -12.94 16.91
C VAL A 113 -14.85 -14.01 17.50
N GLY A 114 -13.53 -13.78 17.40
CA GLY A 114 -12.52 -14.73 17.87
C GLY A 114 -12.23 -15.88 16.92
N THR A 115 -12.92 -16.00 15.77
CA THR A 115 -12.56 -16.98 14.74
C THR A 115 -11.44 -16.44 13.84
N PRO A 116 -10.60 -17.32 13.24
CA PRO A 116 -9.58 -16.87 12.30
C PRO A 116 -10.19 -16.28 11.03
N ILE A 117 -9.77 -15.08 10.68
CA ILE A 117 -10.09 -14.39 9.42
C ILE A 117 -8.82 -13.93 8.72
N VAL A 118 -8.87 -13.78 7.40
CA VAL A 118 -7.89 -13.03 6.63
C VAL A 118 -8.50 -11.69 6.26
N LEU A 119 -7.81 -10.63 6.64
CA LEU A 119 -8.14 -9.25 6.31
C LEU A 119 -7.23 -8.79 5.19
N ALA A 120 -7.78 -8.67 3.98
CA ALA A 120 -7.08 -8.23 2.80
C ALA A 120 -7.37 -6.76 2.52
N LEU A 121 -6.34 -5.93 2.51
CA LEU A 121 -6.40 -4.56 2.03
C LEU A 121 -6.03 -4.58 0.55
N LEU A 122 -6.93 -4.10 -0.29
CA LEU A 122 -6.85 -4.18 -1.74
C LEU A 122 -6.78 -2.77 -2.33
N VAL A 123 -5.90 -2.57 -3.30
CA VAL A 123 -5.89 -1.36 -4.14
C VAL A 123 -5.58 -1.73 -5.58
N HIS A 124 -6.51 -1.43 -6.48
CA HIS A 124 -6.28 -1.46 -7.92
C HIS A 124 -6.15 -0.03 -8.44
N ALA A 125 -4.95 0.33 -8.90
CA ALA A 125 -4.59 1.66 -9.39
C ALA A 125 -4.65 1.72 -10.94
N GLY A 126 -5.83 1.52 -11.49
CA GLY A 126 -6.14 1.54 -12.92
C GLY A 126 -7.59 1.93 -13.17
N PRO A 127 -8.12 1.72 -14.38
CA PRO A 127 -9.52 1.96 -14.69
C PRO A 127 -10.47 1.23 -13.72
N LEU A 128 -11.54 1.87 -13.29
CA LEU A 128 -12.45 1.34 -12.27
C LEU A 128 -13.10 0.00 -12.68
N ASP A 129 -13.48 -0.13 -13.93
CA ASP A 129 -14.07 -1.38 -14.45
C ASP A 129 -13.06 -2.54 -14.40
N ASP A 130 -11.78 -2.27 -14.66
CA ASP A 130 -10.70 -3.26 -14.53
C ASP A 130 -10.49 -3.64 -13.06
N GLY A 131 -10.59 -2.67 -12.15
CA GLY A 131 -10.53 -2.89 -10.72
C GLY A 131 -11.63 -3.81 -10.22
N VAL A 132 -12.86 -3.60 -10.66
CA VAL A 132 -13.99 -4.48 -10.34
C VAL A 132 -13.71 -5.91 -10.82
N ARG A 133 -13.21 -6.07 -12.06
CA ARG A 133 -12.86 -7.39 -12.60
C ARG A 133 -11.70 -8.06 -11.88
N ALA A 134 -10.65 -7.28 -11.53
CA ALA A 134 -9.48 -7.80 -10.83
C ALA A 134 -9.78 -8.27 -9.40
N VAL A 135 -10.76 -7.66 -8.72
CA VAL A 135 -11.15 -8.04 -7.35
C VAL A 135 -12.16 -9.20 -7.33
N ALA A 136 -12.90 -9.44 -8.41
CA ALA A 136 -13.97 -10.45 -8.45
C ALA A 136 -13.49 -11.87 -8.07
N PRO A 137 -12.32 -12.39 -8.53
CA PRO A 137 -11.84 -13.71 -8.11
C PRO A 137 -11.57 -13.79 -6.61
N LEU A 138 -11.03 -12.74 -6.00
CA LEU A 138 -10.78 -12.69 -4.55
C LEU A 138 -12.09 -12.74 -3.75
N ARG A 139 -13.14 -12.06 -4.22
CA ARG A 139 -14.48 -12.11 -3.62
C ARG A 139 -15.14 -13.48 -3.71
N ALA A 140 -14.78 -14.26 -4.74
CA ALA A 140 -15.36 -15.57 -4.98
C ALA A 140 -14.75 -16.69 -4.13
N LEU A 141 -13.65 -16.45 -3.42
CA LEU A 141 -12.93 -17.46 -2.62
C LEU A 141 -13.77 -18.02 -1.46
N ALA A 142 -14.55 -17.16 -0.81
CA ALA A 142 -15.47 -17.56 0.26
C ALA A 142 -16.53 -16.46 0.48
N PRO A 143 -17.67 -16.78 1.12
CA PRO A 143 -18.60 -15.76 1.58
C PRO A 143 -17.89 -14.77 2.51
N PRO A 144 -17.87 -13.45 2.19
CA PRO A 144 -17.09 -12.50 2.97
C PRO A 144 -17.70 -12.27 4.36
N VAL A 145 -16.83 -12.11 5.35
CA VAL A 145 -17.17 -11.60 6.69
C VAL A 145 -17.53 -10.13 6.58
N ALA A 146 -16.75 -9.38 5.76
CA ALA A 146 -17.02 -8.00 5.40
C ALA A 146 -16.38 -7.68 4.04
N ASP A 147 -17.02 -6.78 3.27
CA ASP A 147 -16.52 -6.28 1.98
C ASP A 147 -16.77 -4.76 1.89
N PHE A 148 -15.70 -3.99 1.97
CA PHE A 148 -15.69 -2.53 1.84
C PHE A 148 -14.91 -2.07 0.59
N VAL A 149 -14.63 -2.99 -0.35
CA VAL A 149 -13.91 -2.65 -1.57
C VAL A 149 -14.85 -1.94 -2.55
N ARG A 150 -14.48 -0.72 -2.89
CA ARG A 150 -15.27 0.19 -3.76
C ARG A 150 -14.37 1.20 -4.47
N ALA A 151 -14.94 1.94 -5.41
CA ALA A 151 -14.29 3.12 -5.94
C ALA A 151 -14.16 4.19 -4.84
N MET A 152 -12.94 4.73 -4.67
CA MET A 152 -12.65 5.75 -3.67
C MET A 152 -11.43 6.58 -4.05
N PRO A 153 -11.29 7.83 -3.55
CA PRO A 153 -10.04 8.56 -3.62
C PRO A 153 -8.91 7.77 -2.94
N PHE A 154 -7.73 7.71 -3.55
CA PHE A 154 -6.60 6.93 -3.00
C PHE A 154 -6.23 7.35 -1.56
N GLY A 155 -6.33 8.65 -1.25
CA GLY A 155 -6.08 9.15 0.10
C GLY A 155 -6.99 8.56 1.18
N ASP A 156 -8.17 8.06 0.81
CA ASP A 156 -9.13 7.47 1.77
C ASP A 156 -8.66 6.11 2.31
N MET A 157 -7.74 5.44 1.60
CA MET A 157 -7.10 4.20 2.09
C MET A 157 -6.28 4.38 3.38
N PHE A 158 -5.92 5.63 3.71
CA PHE A 158 -5.12 5.97 4.90
C PHE A 158 -5.94 6.60 6.01
N LYS A 159 -7.25 6.78 5.81
CA LYS A 159 -8.14 7.29 6.85
C LYS A 159 -8.58 6.13 7.74
N ALA A 160 -8.34 6.24 9.05
CA ALA A 160 -9.08 5.43 10.00
C ALA A 160 -10.55 5.86 9.98
N GLU A 161 -11.48 4.93 10.18
CA GLU A 161 -12.90 5.29 10.29
C GLU A 161 -13.09 6.39 11.35
N GLY A 162 -13.68 7.52 10.95
CA GLY A 162 -13.92 8.69 11.82
C GLY A 162 -12.83 9.75 11.83
N GLN A 163 -11.74 9.62 11.05
CA GLN A 163 -10.75 10.69 10.87
C GLN A 163 -11.03 11.48 9.59
N GLU A 164 -11.29 12.78 9.72
CA GLU A 164 -11.20 13.70 8.60
C GLU A 164 -9.75 13.80 8.12
N ALA A 165 -9.55 13.88 6.79
CA ALA A 165 -8.22 14.10 6.25
C ALA A 165 -7.65 15.41 6.79
N PRO A 166 -6.38 15.45 7.21
CA PRO A 166 -5.75 16.72 7.55
C PRO A 166 -5.84 17.66 6.35
N PRO A 167 -6.00 18.98 6.58
CA PRO A 167 -6.06 19.96 5.50
C PRO A 167 -4.80 19.82 4.65
N ARG A 168 -4.97 19.78 3.32
CA ARG A 168 -3.85 19.78 2.38
C ARG A 168 -3.10 21.10 2.54
N SER A 169 -1.93 21.06 3.16
CA SER A 169 -0.98 22.14 3.07
C SER A 169 -0.32 22.07 1.68
N VAL A 170 -0.79 22.91 0.76
CA VAL A 170 -0.04 23.17 -0.48
C VAL A 170 1.00 24.21 -0.10
N VAL A 171 2.25 23.85 -0.08
CA VAL A 171 3.39 24.78 -0.06
C VAL A 171 3.85 24.97 -1.48
#